data_c4562bea43a05adeddf71683f20c81c8
#
_entry.id   c4562bea43a05adeddf71683f20c81c8
#
_cell.length_a   1.000
_cell.length_b   1.000
_cell.length_c   1.000
_cell.angle_alpha   90.00
_cell.angle_beta   90.00
_cell.angle_gamma   90.00
#
_symmetry.space_group_name_H-M   'P 1'
#
loop_
_entity.id
_entity.type
_entity.pdbx_description
1 polymer ?
#
loop_
_entity_poly.entity_id
_entity_poly.type
_entity_poly.pdbx_seq_one_letter_code
_entity_poly.pdbx_strand_id
1 'polypeptide(L)'
;VSVYTRWVGAERQGGELHIEVRFDLGAVHPGLFGTADCVIWRPDDKRLIVADYKHGAGVPVEVENNPQLRYYALGALLNLRYPAATVAMVVIQPRCPHPDGAIRVEVVDVVDLLDFAADLKAFAVATETPDAPLVPGEHCRWCPAAAVCPALADRAQALAKIEFAPALSYDPVALARALDARAVVRAWLEALDQFAYAEAEAGRCPPGYKLVEKRATRKWINETTALEALHPFFATRDMMFEPRALLSPARMEKVMPKSARPVLDGLVTKESAGHALVPDTDKRPAVRRSAVEDFRAPNTDGTGGTDG
;
A
#
# COMPACT_ATOMS: atom_id res chain seq x y z
N VAL A 1 -5.56 -3.15 -14.86
CA VAL A 1 -4.47 -3.09 -15.85
C VAL A 1 -5.02 -2.84 -17.24
N SER A 2 -5.97 -3.63 -17.79
CA SER A 2 -6.49 -3.46 -19.16
C SER A 2 -7.09 -2.08 -19.46
N VAL A 3 -7.71 -1.40 -18.49
CA VAL A 3 -8.23 -0.03 -18.64
C VAL A 3 -7.07 0.95 -18.81
N TYR A 4 -6.05 0.84 -17.99
CA TYR A 4 -4.85 1.68 -18.01
C TYR A 4 -4.10 1.53 -19.35
N THR A 5 -3.77 0.31 -19.77
CA THR A 5 -3.01 0.08 -21.00
C THR A 5 -3.77 0.54 -22.26
N ARG A 6 -5.10 0.37 -22.28
CA ARG A 6 -5.94 0.86 -23.37
C ARG A 6 -5.97 2.38 -23.42
N TRP A 7 -6.08 3.03 -22.26
CA TRP A 7 -6.09 4.48 -22.15
C TRP A 7 -4.75 5.06 -22.61
N VAL A 8 -3.61 4.53 -22.11
CA VAL A 8 -2.26 4.95 -22.52
C VAL A 8 -2.09 4.83 -24.04
N GLY A 9 -2.53 3.70 -24.62
CA GLY A 9 -2.48 3.48 -26.07
C GLY A 9 -3.30 4.51 -26.89
N ALA A 10 -4.46 4.90 -26.36
CA ALA A 10 -5.32 5.89 -27.00
C ALA A 10 -4.77 7.33 -26.85
N GLU A 11 -4.30 7.69 -25.67
CA GLU A 11 -3.80 9.04 -25.38
C GLU A 11 -2.44 9.36 -25.99
N ARG A 12 -1.62 8.34 -26.20
CA ARG A 12 -0.27 8.53 -26.76
C ARG A 12 -0.29 9.22 -28.12
N GLN A 13 -1.20 8.87 -29.03
CA GLN A 13 -1.41 9.51 -30.34
C GLN A 13 -0.10 9.84 -31.10
N GLY A 14 0.88 8.93 -31.06
CA GLY A 14 2.21 9.16 -31.66
C GLY A 14 3.18 9.99 -30.81
N GLY A 15 2.74 10.48 -29.65
CA GLY A 15 3.57 11.21 -28.69
C GLY A 15 4.62 10.33 -28.01
N GLU A 16 5.51 10.95 -27.28
CA GLU A 16 6.55 10.30 -26.51
C GLU A 16 6.02 9.78 -25.18
N LEU A 17 6.30 8.52 -24.86
CA LEU A 17 5.78 7.82 -23.67
C LEU A 17 6.93 7.46 -22.75
N HIS A 18 6.78 7.80 -21.48
CA HIS A 18 7.67 7.40 -20.39
C HIS A 18 6.86 6.67 -19.31
N ILE A 19 7.36 5.54 -18.85
CA ILE A 19 6.73 4.71 -17.82
C ILE A 19 7.68 4.62 -16.62
N GLU A 20 7.12 4.70 -15.40
CA GLU A 20 7.89 4.62 -14.15
C GLU A 20 9.05 5.62 -14.11
N VAL A 21 8.75 6.89 -14.45
CA VAL A 21 9.76 7.94 -14.55
C VAL A 21 10.07 8.51 -13.17
N ARG A 22 11.32 8.39 -12.79
CA ARG A 22 11.83 9.04 -11.58
C ARG A 22 12.24 10.47 -11.89
N PHE A 23 11.79 11.42 -11.06
CA PHE A 23 12.18 12.83 -11.10
C PHE A 23 13.05 13.21 -9.93
N ASP A 24 13.97 14.13 -10.18
CA ASP A 24 14.67 14.90 -9.17
C ASP A 24 14.05 16.30 -9.10
N LEU A 25 13.59 16.69 -7.95
CA LEU A 25 13.05 18.02 -7.65
C LEU A 25 13.97 18.85 -6.75
N GLY A 26 15.25 18.50 -6.70
CA GLY A 26 16.28 19.18 -5.92
C GLY A 26 16.45 20.68 -6.29
N ALA A 27 16.04 21.07 -7.51
CA ALA A 27 15.96 22.49 -7.89
C ALA A 27 14.88 23.27 -7.12
N VAL A 28 13.84 22.60 -6.63
CA VAL A 28 12.80 23.20 -5.77
C VAL A 28 13.27 23.18 -4.32
N HIS A 29 13.66 22.00 -3.82
CA HIS A 29 14.23 21.81 -2.50
C HIS A 29 15.06 20.52 -2.43
N PRO A 30 16.24 20.53 -1.77
CA PRO A 30 17.08 19.34 -1.63
C PRO A 30 16.32 18.15 -1.05
N GLY A 31 16.56 16.95 -1.61
CA GLY A 31 15.94 15.71 -1.14
C GLY A 31 14.53 15.45 -1.68
N LEU A 32 13.92 16.37 -2.43
CA LEU A 32 12.65 16.11 -3.09
C LEU A 32 12.86 15.25 -4.35
N PHE A 33 12.13 14.15 -4.45
CA PHE A 33 12.10 13.27 -5.62
C PHE A 33 10.76 12.54 -5.70
N GLY A 34 10.42 12.02 -6.86
CA GLY A 34 9.21 11.23 -7.06
C GLY A 34 9.31 10.31 -8.25
N THR A 35 8.32 9.44 -8.40
CA THR A 35 8.18 8.57 -9.58
C THR A 35 6.75 8.64 -10.05
N ALA A 36 6.54 8.99 -11.33
CA ALA A 36 5.23 8.93 -11.95
C ALA A 36 5.06 7.63 -12.73
N ASP A 37 3.86 7.03 -12.66
CA ASP A 37 3.56 5.78 -13.35
C ASP A 37 3.62 5.95 -14.86
N CYS A 38 3.14 7.10 -15.38
CA CYS A 38 3.09 7.36 -16.82
C CYS A 38 3.17 8.85 -17.12
N VAL A 39 4.04 9.20 -18.06
CA VAL A 39 4.12 10.54 -18.64
C VAL A 39 4.07 10.44 -20.16
N ILE A 40 3.22 11.25 -20.78
CA ILE A 40 3.09 11.33 -22.25
C ILE A 40 3.33 12.78 -22.67
N TRP A 41 4.24 12.99 -23.61
CA TRP A 41 4.41 14.27 -24.27
C TRP A 41 3.71 14.27 -25.63
N ARG A 42 2.84 15.24 -25.85
CA ARG A 42 2.12 15.45 -27.11
C ARG A 42 2.56 16.78 -27.74
N PRO A 43 3.42 16.74 -28.76
CA PRO A 43 3.96 17.97 -29.36
C PRO A 43 2.91 18.79 -30.12
N ASP A 44 1.91 18.13 -30.74
CA ASP A 44 0.93 18.78 -31.61
C ASP A 44 0.04 19.78 -30.85
N ASP A 45 -0.33 19.48 -29.63
CA ASP A 45 -1.12 20.35 -28.75
C ASP A 45 -0.31 20.92 -27.56
N LYS A 46 1.01 20.75 -27.58
CA LYS A 46 1.95 21.17 -26.53
C LYS A 46 1.49 20.77 -25.13
N ARG A 47 0.97 19.57 -25.01
CA ARG A 47 0.41 19.05 -23.77
C ARG A 47 1.30 17.98 -23.18
N LEU A 48 1.63 18.14 -21.90
CA LEU A 48 2.19 17.09 -21.08
C LEU A 48 1.07 16.38 -20.32
N ILE A 49 1.04 15.07 -20.35
CA ILE A 49 0.03 14.27 -19.63
C ILE A 49 0.76 13.45 -18.57
N VAL A 50 0.32 13.55 -17.33
CA VAL A 50 0.86 12.80 -16.18
C VAL A 50 -0.26 11.95 -15.57
N ALA A 51 -0.15 10.65 -15.68
CA ALA A 51 -1.16 9.72 -15.20
C ALA A 51 -0.66 8.86 -14.05
N ASP A 52 -1.52 8.69 -13.07
CA ASP A 52 -1.30 7.88 -11.89
C ASP A 52 -2.37 6.76 -11.81
N TYR A 53 -1.92 5.52 -11.71
CA TYR A 53 -2.77 4.33 -11.67
C TYR A 53 -3.06 3.90 -10.22
N LYS A 54 -4.30 4.03 -9.81
CA LYS A 54 -4.75 3.65 -8.48
C LYS A 54 -5.43 2.27 -8.49
N HIS A 55 -4.74 1.25 -8.00
CA HIS A 55 -5.28 -0.12 -7.94
C HIS A 55 -6.30 -0.32 -6.81
N GLY A 56 -6.30 0.53 -5.80
CA GLY A 56 -7.18 0.43 -4.63
C GLY A 56 -8.67 0.59 -4.96
N ALA A 57 -9.52 -0.12 -4.19
CA ALA A 57 -10.98 -0.11 -4.35
C ALA A 57 -11.71 0.60 -3.20
N GLY A 58 -10.99 1.03 -2.16
CA GLY A 58 -11.64 1.48 -0.91
C GLY A 58 -11.92 2.97 -0.82
N VAL A 59 -11.07 3.82 -1.41
CA VAL A 59 -11.20 5.28 -1.31
C VAL A 59 -11.04 5.88 -2.69
N PRO A 60 -12.03 6.65 -3.20
CA PRO A 60 -11.88 7.39 -4.43
C PRO A 60 -10.79 8.45 -4.28
N VAL A 61 -10.00 8.65 -5.34
CA VAL A 61 -8.95 9.67 -5.39
C VAL A 61 -9.41 10.79 -6.29
N GLU A 62 -9.57 11.99 -5.75
CA GLU A 62 -9.93 13.16 -6.53
C GLU A 62 -8.75 13.61 -7.40
N VAL A 63 -9.07 14.10 -8.61
CA VAL A 63 -8.06 14.65 -9.51
C VAL A 63 -7.87 16.14 -9.28
N GLU A 64 -8.95 16.84 -8.97
CA GLU A 64 -8.92 18.29 -8.76
C GLU A 64 -8.04 18.68 -7.58
N ASN A 65 -7.14 19.63 -7.83
CA ASN A 65 -6.19 20.13 -6.84
C ASN A 65 -5.38 19.03 -6.13
N ASN A 66 -5.19 17.88 -6.76
CA ASN A 66 -4.48 16.75 -6.16
C ASN A 66 -2.98 17.06 -6.00
N PRO A 67 -2.46 17.18 -4.77
CA PRO A 67 -1.07 17.59 -4.54
C PRO A 67 -0.06 16.55 -5.05
N GLN A 68 -0.40 15.27 -5.05
CA GLN A 68 0.47 14.20 -5.58
C GLN A 68 0.62 14.35 -7.10
N LEU A 69 -0.49 14.57 -7.81
CA LEU A 69 -0.46 14.74 -9.25
C LEU A 69 0.25 16.03 -9.65
N ARG A 70 0.00 17.15 -8.94
CA ARG A 70 0.73 18.42 -9.15
C ARG A 70 2.23 18.25 -8.92
N TYR A 71 2.62 17.50 -7.90
CA TYR A 71 4.00 17.17 -7.60
C TYR A 71 4.67 16.37 -8.73
N TYR A 72 3.98 15.34 -9.25
CA TYR A 72 4.48 14.55 -10.38
C TYR A 72 4.51 15.34 -11.68
N ALA A 73 3.51 16.18 -11.91
CA ALA A 73 3.44 17.07 -13.07
C ALA A 73 4.60 18.07 -13.08
N LEU A 74 4.88 18.68 -11.94
CA LEU A 74 6.04 19.56 -11.75
C LEU A 74 7.36 18.81 -11.98
N GLY A 75 7.48 17.59 -11.45
CA GLY A 75 8.64 16.72 -11.65
C GLY A 75 8.88 16.42 -13.12
N ALA A 76 7.83 16.02 -13.85
CA ALA A 76 7.91 15.76 -15.29
C ALA A 76 8.31 16.99 -16.08
N LEU A 77 7.70 18.13 -15.77
CA LEU A 77 8.00 19.41 -16.42
C LEU A 77 9.46 19.82 -16.28
N LEU A 78 10.01 19.77 -15.07
CA LEU A 78 11.37 20.23 -14.77
C LEU A 78 12.45 19.27 -15.31
N ASN A 79 12.18 17.96 -15.32
CA ASN A 79 13.18 16.97 -15.71
C ASN A 79 13.17 16.66 -17.20
N LEU A 80 11.98 16.52 -17.81
CA LEU A 80 11.86 16.18 -19.24
C LEU A 80 12.00 17.41 -20.14
N ARG A 81 11.75 18.61 -19.62
CA ARG A 81 11.96 19.91 -20.29
C ARG A 81 11.21 20.06 -21.63
N TYR A 82 10.06 19.41 -21.77
CA TYR A 82 9.19 19.63 -22.91
C TYR A 82 8.60 21.04 -22.90
N PRO A 83 8.44 21.70 -24.06
CA PRO A 83 7.87 23.04 -24.16
C PRO A 83 6.34 22.99 -24.02
N ALA A 84 5.87 22.41 -22.91
CA ALA A 84 4.44 22.28 -22.63
C ALA A 84 3.81 23.64 -22.34
N ALA A 85 2.61 23.86 -22.85
CA ALA A 85 1.75 24.98 -22.51
C ALA A 85 0.80 24.60 -21.37
N THR A 86 0.28 23.36 -21.43
CA THR A 86 -0.65 22.80 -20.43
C THR A 86 -0.18 21.45 -19.95
N VAL A 87 -0.61 21.08 -18.75
CA VAL A 87 -0.41 19.75 -18.18
C VAL A 87 -1.75 19.13 -17.83
N ALA A 88 -2.02 17.94 -18.38
CA ALA A 88 -3.16 17.11 -18.01
C ALA A 88 -2.74 16.12 -16.92
N MET A 89 -3.32 16.25 -15.76
CA MET A 89 -3.16 15.32 -14.64
C MET A 89 -4.30 14.31 -14.65
N VAL A 90 -4.00 13.03 -14.55
CA VAL A 90 -4.96 11.96 -14.74
C VAL A 90 -4.90 10.93 -13.61
N VAL A 91 -6.05 10.66 -13.00
CA VAL A 91 -6.24 9.51 -12.12
C VAL A 91 -6.93 8.40 -12.91
N ILE A 92 -6.34 7.20 -12.90
CA ILE A 92 -6.94 5.99 -13.47
C ILE A 92 -7.21 4.99 -12.36
N GLN A 93 -8.47 4.93 -11.88
CA GLN A 93 -8.88 4.10 -10.74
C GLN A 93 -10.08 3.21 -11.09
N PRO A 94 -9.87 2.10 -11.81
CA PRO A 94 -10.96 1.30 -12.38
C PRO A 94 -11.70 0.42 -11.38
N ARG A 95 -11.20 0.27 -10.14
CA ARG A 95 -11.78 -0.62 -9.12
C ARG A 95 -12.58 0.12 -8.05
N CYS A 96 -12.53 1.44 -8.05
CA CYS A 96 -13.28 2.29 -7.11
C CYS A 96 -14.39 3.02 -7.86
N PRO A 97 -15.66 2.87 -7.48
CA PRO A 97 -16.77 3.64 -8.05
C PRO A 97 -16.56 5.15 -7.81
N HIS A 98 -16.78 5.95 -8.84
CA HIS A 98 -16.74 7.39 -8.78
C HIS A 98 -17.78 7.99 -9.73
N PRO A 99 -18.47 9.11 -9.38
CA PRO A 99 -19.45 9.76 -10.25
C PRO A 99 -18.90 10.10 -11.64
N ASP A 100 -17.65 10.60 -11.70
CA ASP A 100 -16.98 10.99 -12.94
C ASP A 100 -16.26 9.82 -13.64
N GLY A 101 -16.49 8.60 -13.18
CA GLY A 101 -15.95 7.39 -13.79
C GLY A 101 -14.56 6.99 -13.33
N ALA A 102 -14.02 5.99 -14.03
CA ALA A 102 -12.74 5.36 -13.69
C ALA A 102 -11.51 6.19 -14.11
N ILE A 103 -11.67 7.13 -15.00
CA ILE A 103 -10.61 8.00 -15.52
C ILE A 103 -11.05 9.44 -15.33
N ARG A 104 -10.30 10.19 -14.58
CA ARG A 104 -10.58 11.59 -14.22
C ARG A 104 -9.39 12.45 -14.62
N VAL A 105 -9.66 13.62 -15.18
CA VAL A 105 -8.65 14.50 -15.76
C VAL A 105 -8.83 15.92 -15.27
N GLU A 106 -7.75 16.53 -14.79
CA GLU A 106 -7.63 17.98 -14.56
C GLU A 106 -6.57 18.52 -15.51
N VAL A 107 -6.86 19.62 -16.18
CA VAL A 107 -5.89 20.30 -17.05
C VAL A 107 -5.57 21.66 -16.45
N VAL A 108 -4.30 21.93 -16.28
CA VAL A 108 -3.80 23.20 -15.71
C VAL A 108 -2.78 23.84 -16.66
N ASP A 109 -2.63 25.15 -16.58
CA ASP A 109 -1.55 25.84 -17.24
C ASP A 109 -0.21 25.59 -16.51
N VAL A 110 0.89 25.61 -17.27
CA VAL A 110 2.23 25.42 -16.66
C VAL A 110 2.52 26.47 -15.60
N VAL A 111 1.99 27.68 -15.71
CA VAL A 111 2.16 28.76 -14.72
C VAL A 111 1.62 28.34 -13.35
N ASP A 112 0.47 27.65 -13.29
CA ASP A 112 -0.10 27.18 -12.02
C ASP A 112 0.80 26.16 -11.30
N LEU A 113 1.58 25.38 -12.06
CA LEU A 113 2.57 24.46 -11.49
C LEU A 113 3.83 25.16 -11.02
N LEU A 114 4.19 26.30 -11.61
CA LEU A 114 5.31 27.11 -11.13
C LEU A 114 4.94 27.81 -9.81
N ASP A 115 3.69 28.27 -9.68
CA ASP A 115 3.19 28.80 -8.40
C ASP A 115 3.17 27.70 -7.34
N PHE A 116 2.69 26.52 -7.68
CA PHE A 116 2.77 25.35 -6.80
C PHE A 116 4.20 25.00 -6.39
N ALA A 117 5.19 25.17 -7.27
CA ALA A 117 6.60 24.95 -6.94
C ALA A 117 7.11 25.93 -5.86
N ALA A 118 6.66 27.19 -5.91
CA ALA A 118 7.00 28.19 -4.89
C ALA A 118 6.39 27.82 -3.52
N ASP A 119 5.13 27.42 -3.49
CA ASP A 119 4.44 26.94 -2.29
C ASP A 119 5.11 25.69 -1.72
N LEU A 120 5.41 24.70 -2.57
CA LEU A 120 6.10 23.47 -2.19
C LEU A 120 7.45 23.76 -1.54
N LYS A 121 8.23 24.69 -2.11
CA LYS A 121 9.49 25.14 -1.53
C LYS A 121 9.30 25.77 -0.16
N ALA A 122 8.32 26.66 -0.02
CA ALA A 122 8.03 27.32 1.25
C ALA A 122 7.63 26.29 2.33
N PHE A 123 6.78 25.33 2.00
CA PHE A 123 6.40 24.26 2.91
C PHE A 123 7.59 23.36 3.28
N ALA A 124 8.42 22.97 2.31
CA ALA A 124 9.60 22.16 2.58
C ALA A 124 10.56 22.86 3.57
N VAL A 125 10.86 24.13 3.33
CA VAL A 125 11.70 24.94 4.24
C VAL A 125 11.07 25.05 5.63
N ALA A 126 9.75 25.25 5.72
CA ALA A 126 9.05 25.34 7.00
C ALA A 126 9.17 24.05 7.84
N THR A 127 9.28 22.87 7.21
CA THR A 127 9.47 21.61 7.94
C THR A 127 10.86 21.43 8.55
N GLU A 128 11.84 22.19 8.09
CA GLU A 128 13.24 22.08 8.56
C GLU A 128 13.53 22.99 9.76
N THR A 129 12.58 23.84 10.17
CA THR A 129 12.75 24.68 11.33
C THR A 129 12.72 23.85 12.62
N PRO A 130 13.59 24.13 13.63
CA PRO A 130 13.60 23.35 14.88
C PRO A 130 12.25 23.30 15.59
N ASP A 131 11.45 24.35 15.45
CA ASP A 131 10.14 24.51 16.09
C ASP A 131 8.99 24.32 15.10
N ALA A 132 9.19 23.56 14.03
CA ALA A 132 8.15 23.25 13.05
C ALA A 132 6.89 22.70 13.75
N PRO A 133 5.71 23.30 13.54
CA PRO A 133 4.49 22.89 14.25
C PRO A 133 4.07 21.48 13.82
N LEU A 134 3.81 20.62 14.81
CA LEU A 134 3.24 19.31 14.59
C LEU A 134 1.70 19.43 14.60
N VAL A 135 1.05 19.27 13.46
CA VAL A 135 -0.40 19.42 13.30
C VAL A 135 -1.03 18.05 12.98
N PRO A 136 -1.67 17.39 13.96
CA PRO A 136 -2.33 16.11 13.72
C PRO A 136 -3.52 16.21 12.75
N GLY A 137 -3.57 15.30 11.76
CA GLY A 137 -4.63 15.26 10.74
C GLY A 137 -4.68 13.90 10.02
N GLU A 138 -5.45 13.83 8.93
CA GLU A 138 -5.62 12.60 8.14
C GLU A 138 -4.30 12.09 7.53
N HIS A 139 -3.38 12.96 7.23
CA HIS A 139 -2.03 12.64 6.73
C HIS A 139 -1.21 11.83 7.72
N CYS A 140 -1.53 11.87 9.03
CA CYS A 140 -0.82 11.10 10.06
C CYS A 140 -0.88 9.58 9.83
N ARG A 141 -1.89 9.08 9.13
CA ARG A 141 -2.00 7.64 8.78
C ARG A 141 -0.83 7.14 7.91
N TRP A 142 -0.14 8.04 7.23
CA TRP A 142 0.99 7.74 6.36
C TRP A 142 2.33 8.19 6.93
N CYS A 143 2.32 8.84 8.10
CA CYS A 143 3.50 9.40 8.72
C CYS A 143 4.34 8.30 9.39
N PRO A 144 5.60 8.11 9.01
CA PRO A 144 6.46 7.11 9.65
C PRO A 144 6.74 7.42 11.13
N ALA A 145 6.60 8.67 11.57
CA ALA A 145 6.79 9.10 12.96
C ALA A 145 5.49 9.07 13.79
N ALA A 146 4.34 8.65 13.22
CA ALA A 146 3.04 8.72 13.88
C ALA A 146 3.01 8.07 15.26
N ALA A 147 3.67 6.91 15.44
CA ALA A 147 3.70 6.17 16.70
C ALA A 147 4.41 6.92 17.85
N VAL A 148 5.40 7.75 17.52
CA VAL A 148 6.22 8.49 18.48
C VAL A 148 5.94 9.99 18.48
N CYS A 149 4.96 10.45 17.71
CA CYS A 149 4.61 11.86 17.58
C CYS A 149 3.87 12.36 18.83
N PRO A 150 4.42 13.31 19.60
CA PRO A 150 3.79 13.81 20.82
C PRO A 150 2.45 14.49 20.52
N ALA A 151 2.37 15.31 19.47
CA ALA A 151 1.16 16.04 19.13
C ALA A 151 0.02 15.09 18.72
N LEU A 152 0.31 13.96 18.03
CA LEU A 152 -0.68 12.96 17.69
C LEU A 152 -1.14 12.19 18.94
N ALA A 153 -0.23 11.83 19.84
CA ALA A 153 -0.53 11.17 21.10
C ALA A 153 -1.40 12.07 22.01
N ASP A 154 -1.04 13.34 22.16
CA ASP A 154 -1.81 14.32 22.95
C ASP A 154 -3.22 14.51 22.36
N ARG A 155 -3.34 14.58 21.05
CA ARG A 155 -4.64 14.68 20.36
C ARG A 155 -5.49 13.43 20.60
N ALA A 156 -4.91 12.24 20.48
CA ALA A 156 -5.59 10.97 20.74
C ALA A 156 -6.06 10.85 22.19
N GLN A 157 -5.22 11.23 23.16
CA GLN A 157 -5.58 11.23 24.58
C GLN A 157 -6.68 12.25 24.92
N ALA A 158 -6.61 13.44 24.34
CA ALA A 158 -7.65 14.46 24.53
C ALA A 158 -9.01 13.96 24.04
N LEU A 159 -9.04 13.26 22.90
CA LEU A 159 -10.26 12.66 22.35
C LEU A 159 -10.77 11.49 23.20
N ALA A 160 -9.89 10.61 23.65
CA ALA A 160 -10.24 9.50 24.53
C ALA A 160 -10.87 9.99 25.84
N LYS A 161 -10.36 11.08 26.42
CA LYS A 161 -10.95 11.68 27.64
C LYS A 161 -12.38 12.19 27.40
N ILE A 162 -12.71 12.70 26.22
CA ILE A 162 -14.06 13.16 25.87
C ILE A 162 -15.00 11.96 25.70
N GLU A 163 -14.57 10.89 25.04
CA GLU A 163 -15.40 9.73 24.77
C GLU A 163 -15.64 8.84 25.99
N PHE A 164 -14.69 8.78 26.91
CA PHE A 164 -14.80 7.99 28.15
C PHE A 164 -15.33 8.79 29.35
N ALA A 165 -15.75 10.04 29.17
CA ALA A 165 -16.39 10.79 30.23
C ALA A 165 -17.72 10.12 30.65
N PRO A 166 -17.93 9.82 31.96
CA PRO A 166 -19.18 9.22 32.41
C PRO A 166 -20.36 10.16 32.17
N ALA A 167 -21.47 9.60 31.72
CA ALA A 167 -22.72 10.29 31.43
C ALA A 167 -22.63 11.35 30.30
N LEU A 168 -22.28 10.92 29.13
CA LEU A 168 -22.65 11.62 27.91
C LEU A 168 -24.17 11.54 27.78
N SER A 169 -24.87 12.58 28.20
CA SER A 169 -26.20 12.85 27.65
C SER A 169 -25.99 12.89 26.12
N TYR A 170 -26.80 12.15 25.39
CA TYR A 170 -26.73 12.10 23.92
C TYR A 170 -26.86 13.53 23.36
N ASP A 171 -25.72 14.16 23.08
CA ASP A 171 -25.63 15.42 22.35
C ASP A 171 -25.20 15.07 20.93
N PRO A 172 -26.08 15.23 19.92
CA PRO A 172 -25.75 14.93 18.53
C PRO A 172 -24.54 15.69 18.00
N VAL A 173 -24.30 16.90 18.50
CA VAL A 173 -23.15 17.72 18.09
C VAL A 173 -21.85 17.17 18.69
N ALA A 174 -21.87 16.79 19.96
CA ALA A 174 -20.73 16.14 20.60
C ALA A 174 -20.41 14.79 19.96
N LEU A 175 -21.44 14.00 19.63
CA LEU A 175 -21.27 12.73 18.92
C LEU A 175 -20.66 12.93 17.51
N ALA A 176 -21.11 13.93 16.76
CA ALA A 176 -20.54 14.26 15.45
C ALA A 176 -19.05 14.62 15.58
N ARG A 177 -18.67 15.46 16.53
CA ARG A 177 -17.26 15.81 16.80
C ARG A 177 -16.41 14.60 17.17
N ALA A 178 -16.95 13.69 18.00
CA ALA A 178 -16.27 12.46 18.38
C ALA A 178 -16.07 11.54 17.16
N LEU A 179 -17.09 11.41 16.30
CA LEU A 179 -17.01 10.64 15.06
C LEU A 179 -15.96 11.21 14.07
N ASP A 180 -15.91 12.52 13.92
CA ASP A 180 -14.92 13.20 13.07
C ASP A 180 -13.51 12.97 13.61
N ALA A 181 -13.35 13.04 14.93
CA ALA A 181 -12.07 12.86 15.60
C ALA A 181 -11.57 11.39 15.66
N ARG A 182 -12.45 10.41 15.49
CA ARG A 182 -12.16 8.97 15.61
C ARG A 182 -11.08 8.51 14.62
N ALA A 183 -10.97 9.13 13.45
CA ALA A 183 -9.96 8.80 12.46
C ALA A 183 -8.53 9.06 12.97
N VAL A 184 -8.32 10.14 13.73
CA VAL A 184 -7.03 10.49 14.33
C VAL A 184 -6.62 9.47 15.39
N VAL A 185 -7.56 9.08 16.27
CA VAL A 185 -7.30 8.06 17.32
C VAL A 185 -6.95 6.71 16.68
N ARG A 186 -7.70 6.30 15.65
CA ARG A 186 -7.44 5.06 14.93
C ARG A 186 -6.05 5.09 14.27
N ALA A 187 -5.70 6.18 13.59
CA ALA A 187 -4.40 6.32 12.96
C ALA A 187 -3.24 6.22 13.96
N TRP A 188 -3.41 6.78 15.15
CA TRP A 188 -2.41 6.65 16.22
C TRP A 188 -2.29 5.22 16.74
N LEU A 189 -3.41 4.53 17.00
CA LEU A 189 -3.40 3.14 17.44
C LEU A 189 -2.77 2.21 16.40
N GLU A 190 -3.13 2.36 15.13
CA GLU A 190 -2.56 1.59 14.02
C GLU A 190 -1.05 1.84 13.89
N ALA A 191 -0.59 3.08 14.04
CA ALA A 191 0.82 3.42 14.02
C ALA A 191 1.58 2.82 15.22
N LEU A 192 0.97 2.83 16.42
CA LEU A 192 1.54 2.21 17.61
C LEU A 192 1.71 0.69 17.42
N ASP A 193 0.69 0.01 16.89
CA ASP A 193 0.75 -1.42 16.60
C ASP A 193 1.88 -1.75 15.59
N GLN A 194 1.98 -0.97 14.52
CA GLN A 194 3.03 -1.14 13.51
C GLN A 194 4.42 -0.88 14.08
N PHE A 195 4.58 0.16 14.88
CA PHE A 195 5.85 0.49 15.54
C PHE A 195 6.26 -0.62 16.51
N ALA A 196 5.35 -1.06 17.39
CA ALA A 196 5.61 -2.13 18.34
C ALA A 196 6.00 -3.45 17.63
N TYR A 197 5.34 -3.75 16.50
CA TYR A 197 5.68 -4.90 15.67
C TYR A 197 7.10 -4.75 15.07
N ALA A 198 7.43 -3.59 14.51
CA ALA A 198 8.75 -3.34 13.92
C ALA A 198 9.87 -3.41 14.98
N GLU A 199 9.65 -2.88 16.19
CA GLU A 199 10.58 -2.97 17.30
C GLU A 199 10.80 -4.44 17.71
N ALA A 200 9.73 -5.23 17.78
CA ALA A 200 9.81 -6.64 18.11
C ALA A 200 10.56 -7.45 17.03
N GLU A 201 10.33 -7.16 15.74
CA GLU A 201 11.09 -7.75 14.62
C GLU A 201 12.58 -7.36 14.66
N ALA A 202 12.90 -6.17 15.15
CA ALA A 202 14.28 -5.72 15.37
C ALA A 202 14.92 -6.28 16.67
N GLY A 203 14.24 -7.19 17.39
CA GLY A 203 14.72 -7.79 18.63
C GLY A 203 14.45 -6.98 19.90
N ARG A 204 13.76 -5.85 19.81
CA ARG A 204 13.37 -4.97 20.92
C ARG A 204 11.90 -5.15 21.27
N CYS A 205 11.54 -6.38 21.67
CA CYS A 205 10.17 -6.72 22.00
C CYS A 205 9.68 -5.95 23.25
N PRO A 206 8.52 -5.30 23.21
CA PRO A 206 7.95 -4.64 24.37
C PRO A 206 7.73 -5.63 25.53
N PRO A 207 7.94 -5.23 26.80
CA PRO A 207 7.68 -6.09 27.94
C PRO A 207 6.25 -6.63 27.95
N GLY A 208 6.09 -7.93 28.20
CA GLY A 208 4.78 -8.59 28.17
C GLY A 208 4.29 -9.04 26.79
N TYR A 209 5.08 -8.85 25.74
CA TYR A 209 4.75 -9.26 24.37
C TYR A 209 5.81 -10.18 23.78
N LYS A 210 5.45 -10.94 22.76
CA LYS A 210 6.36 -11.80 22.00
C LYS A 210 5.90 -11.94 20.56
N LEU A 211 6.83 -12.16 19.64
CA LEU A 211 6.52 -12.57 18.27
C LEU A 211 6.15 -14.05 18.24
N VAL A 212 5.12 -14.37 17.47
CA VAL A 212 4.73 -15.75 17.16
C VAL A 212 4.47 -15.85 15.65
N GLU A 213 4.65 -17.07 15.13
CA GLU A 213 4.25 -17.31 13.73
C GLU A 213 2.75 -17.10 13.53
N LYS A 214 2.39 -16.36 12.49
CA LYS A 214 0.99 -16.26 12.07
C LYS A 214 0.52 -17.63 11.60
N ARG A 215 -0.78 -17.88 11.75
CA ARG A 215 -1.38 -19.12 11.24
C ARG A 215 -1.04 -19.31 9.76
N ALA A 216 -0.34 -20.38 9.44
CA ALA A 216 -0.01 -20.72 8.07
C ALA A 216 -1.29 -20.95 7.24
N THR A 217 -1.36 -20.32 6.10
CA THR A 217 -2.44 -20.54 5.11
C THR A 217 -1.95 -21.54 4.07
N ARG A 218 -2.83 -22.49 3.71
CA ARG A 218 -2.52 -23.42 2.63
C ARG A 218 -2.59 -22.70 1.28
N LYS A 219 -1.52 -22.81 0.50
CA LYS A 219 -1.43 -22.33 -0.88
C LYS A 219 -1.10 -23.49 -1.79
N TRP A 220 -1.42 -23.35 -3.06
CA TRP A 220 -0.96 -24.29 -4.07
C TRP A 220 0.56 -24.15 -4.26
N ILE A 221 1.31 -25.25 -4.29
CA ILE A 221 2.74 -25.24 -4.62
C ILE A 221 2.89 -24.80 -6.08
N ASN A 222 2.09 -25.38 -6.96
CA ASN A 222 1.98 -25.02 -8.37
C ASN A 222 0.53 -25.23 -8.82
N GLU A 223 -0.14 -24.18 -9.28
CA GLU A 223 -1.55 -24.24 -9.69
C GLU A 223 -1.76 -25.14 -10.92
N THR A 224 -0.82 -25.15 -11.87
CA THR A 224 -0.92 -25.99 -13.08
C THR A 224 -0.88 -27.46 -12.70
N THR A 225 0.09 -27.87 -11.89
CA THR A 225 0.22 -29.26 -11.41
C THR A 225 -0.99 -29.65 -10.57
N ALA A 226 -1.50 -28.74 -9.72
CA ALA A 226 -2.69 -28.96 -8.92
C ALA A 226 -3.93 -29.19 -9.81
N LEU A 227 -4.10 -28.38 -10.85
CA LEU A 227 -5.20 -28.51 -11.80
C LEU A 227 -5.17 -29.87 -12.52
N GLU A 228 -4.02 -30.29 -13.01
CA GLU A 228 -3.85 -31.58 -13.70
C GLU A 228 -4.16 -32.76 -12.78
N ALA A 229 -3.63 -32.72 -11.55
CA ALA A 229 -3.82 -33.78 -10.57
C ALA A 229 -5.28 -33.88 -10.03
N LEU A 230 -5.98 -32.74 -9.97
CA LEU A 230 -7.34 -32.67 -9.42
C LEU A 230 -8.43 -32.85 -10.46
N HIS A 231 -8.14 -32.56 -11.74
CA HIS A 231 -9.12 -32.68 -12.84
C HIS A 231 -9.88 -34.00 -12.87
N PRO A 232 -9.27 -35.20 -12.66
CA PRO A 232 -9.99 -36.47 -12.72
C PRO A 232 -11.12 -36.64 -11.66
N PHE A 233 -11.11 -35.81 -10.61
CA PHE A 233 -12.09 -35.88 -9.52
C PHE A 233 -13.30 -34.95 -9.70
N PHE A 234 -13.36 -34.18 -10.80
CA PHE A 234 -14.41 -33.22 -11.09
C PHE A 234 -15.07 -33.52 -12.46
N ALA A 235 -16.39 -33.30 -12.54
CA ALA A 235 -17.13 -33.53 -13.78
C ALA A 235 -16.75 -32.52 -14.89
N THR A 236 -16.42 -31.28 -14.52
CA THR A 236 -15.92 -30.26 -15.44
C THR A 236 -14.78 -29.49 -14.79
N ARG A 237 -13.87 -28.96 -15.61
CA ARG A 237 -12.74 -28.16 -15.15
C ARG A 237 -13.18 -26.88 -14.42
N ASP A 238 -14.30 -26.29 -14.83
CA ASP A 238 -14.82 -25.04 -14.25
C ASP A 238 -15.26 -25.20 -12.80
N MET A 239 -15.59 -26.41 -12.35
CA MET A 239 -15.94 -26.71 -10.96
C MET A 239 -14.77 -26.52 -9.98
N MET A 240 -13.54 -26.46 -10.46
CA MET A 240 -12.35 -26.23 -9.64
C MET A 240 -12.04 -24.74 -9.45
N PHE A 241 -12.74 -23.86 -10.15
CA PHE A 241 -12.50 -22.42 -10.10
C PHE A 241 -13.61 -21.68 -9.37
N GLU A 242 -13.25 -20.66 -8.63
CA GLU A 242 -14.15 -19.53 -8.40
C GLU A 242 -14.24 -18.72 -9.71
N PRO A 243 -15.27 -17.89 -9.92
CA PRO A 243 -15.35 -17.12 -11.16
C PRO A 243 -14.02 -16.41 -11.46
N ARG A 244 -13.21 -17.01 -12.31
CA ARG A 244 -11.86 -16.62 -12.73
C ARG A 244 -10.67 -16.99 -11.82
N ALA A 245 -10.84 -17.85 -10.80
CA ALA A 245 -9.73 -18.32 -9.97
C ALA A 245 -9.95 -19.76 -9.50
N LEU A 246 -8.85 -20.50 -9.32
CA LEU A 246 -8.90 -21.83 -8.69
C LEU A 246 -9.39 -21.68 -7.25
N LEU A 247 -10.27 -22.59 -6.81
CA LEU A 247 -10.70 -22.63 -5.41
C LEU A 247 -9.47 -22.74 -4.50
N SER A 248 -9.50 -22.01 -3.38
CA SER A 248 -8.43 -22.15 -2.39
C SER A 248 -8.33 -23.60 -1.88
N PRO A 249 -7.15 -24.09 -1.45
CA PRO A 249 -6.99 -25.45 -0.95
C PRO A 249 -8.00 -25.86 0.11
N ALA A 250 -8.34 -24.95 1.02
CA ALA A 250 -9.34 -25.19 2.08
C ALA A 250 -10.78 -25.32 1.55
N ARG A 251 -11.13 -24.62 0.47
CA ARG A 251 -12.45 -24.76 -0.20
C ARG A 251 -12.48 -26.01 -1.08
N MET A 252 -11.37 -26.30 -1.77
CA MET A 252 -11.22 -27.52 -2.57
C MET A 252 -11.42 -28.76 -1.70
N GLU A 253 -10.79 -28.83 -0.53
CA GLU A 253 -10.94 -29.94 0.42
C GLU A 253 -12.41 -30.19 0.86
N LYS A 254 -13.23 -29.11 0.93
CA LYS A 254 -14.66 -29.24 1.30
C LYS A 254 -15.52 -29.84 0.19
N VAL A 255 -15.18 -29.57 -1.08
CA VAL A 255 -15.96 -30.04 -2.23
C VAL A 255 -15.47 -31.38 -2.79
N MET A 256 -14.22 -31.77 -2.45
CA MET A 256 -13.67 -33.07 -2.87
C MET A 256 -14.21 -34.26 -2.08
N PRO A 257 -14.36 -35.43 -2.72
CA PRO A 257 -14.62 -36.70 -2.02
C PRO A 257 -13.51 -36.98 -0.97
N LYS A 258 -13.89 -37.52 0.19
CA LYS A 258 -12.93 -37.79 1.27
C LYS A 258 -11.77 -38.69 0.83
N SER A 259 -12.04 -39.68 -0.06
CA SER A 259 -11.04 -40.58 -0.61
C SER A 259 -9.97 -39.93 -1.49
N ALA A 260 -10.27 -38.77 -2.07
CA ALA A 260 -9.36 -38.04 -2.95
C ALA A 260 -8.51 -36.98 -2.23
N ARG A 261 -8.83 -36.62 -0.98
CA ARG A 261 -8.14 -35.59 -0.21
C ARG A 261 -6.62 -35.77 -0.03
N PRO A 262 -6.09 -37.00 0.10
CA PRO A 262 -4.64 -37.20 0.22
C PRO A 262 -3.82 -36.65 -0.97
N VAL A 263 -4.46 -36.48 -2.14
CA VAL A 263 -3.81 -35.85 -3.31
C VAL A 263 -3.38 -34.40 -3.00
N LEU A 264 -4.06 -33.72 -2.07
CA LEU A 264 -3.72 -32.34 -1.69
C LEU A 264 -2.38 -32.22 -0.95
N ASP A 265 -1.91 -33.27 -0.28
CA ASP A 265 -0.70 -33.23 0.55
C ASP A 265 0.56 -32.90 -0.28
N GLY A 266 0.59 -33.33 -1.56
CA GLY A 266 1.69 -32.99 -2.48
C GLY A 266 1.50 -31.68 -3.27
N LEU A 267 0.30 -31.06 -3.21
CA LEU A 267 -0.05 -29.91 -4.02
C LEU A 267 -0.14 -28.58 -3.22
N VAL A 268 -0.11 -28.69 -1.88
CA VAL A 268 -0.31 -27.54 -0.97
C VAL A 268 0.91 -27.35 -0.11
N THR A 269 1.43 -26.13 -0.08
CA THR A 269 2.43 -25.71 0.91
C THR A 269 1.77 -24.92 2.04
N LYS A 270 2.36 -24.99 3.24
CA LYS A 270 1.98 -24.19 4.41
C LYS A 270 3.10 -23.21 4.70
N GLU A 271 2.98 -22.03 4.17
CA GLU A 271 3.93 -20.96 4.46
C GLU A 271 3.37 -20.05 5.55
N SER A 272 4.23 -19.66 6.50
CA SER A 272 3.87 -18.65 7.48
C SER A 272 3.63 -17.31 6.78
N ALA A 273 2.52 -16.65 7.11
CA ALA A 273 2.21 -15.30 6.59
C ALA A 273 3.01 -14.21 7.32
N GLY A 274 4.03 -14.57 8.11
CA GLY A 274 4.85 -13.69 8.94
C GLY A 274 4.56 -13.88 10.43
N HIS A 275 4.98 -12.91 11.24
CA HIS A 275 4.86 -12.94 12.69
C HIS A 275 3.69 -12.08 13.19
N ALA A 276 3.21 -12.36 14.38
CA ALA A 276 2.21 -11.54 15.06
C ALA A 276 2.73 -11.21 16.47
N LEU A 277 2.63 -9.96 16.86
CA LEU A 277 2.94 -9.53 18.23
C LEU A 277 1.71 -9.81 19.11
N VAL A 278 1.91 -10.59 20.16
CA VAL A 278 0.84 -11.02 21.08
C VAL A 278 1.31 -10.94 22.52
N PRO A 279 0.41 -10.91 23.52
CA PRO A 279 0.77 -11.01 24.93
C PRO A 279 1.55 -12.29 25.25
N ASP A 280 2.39 -12.28 26.26
CA ASP A 280 3.18 -13.45 26.71
C ASP A 280 2.32 -14.64 27.13
N THR A 281 1.05 -14.38 27.48
CA THR A 281 0.05 -15.41 27.83
C THR A 281 -0.42 -16.24 26.63
N ASP A 282 -0.09 -15.84 25.40
CA ASP A 282 -0.41 -16.62 24.19
C ASP A 282 0.35 -17.95 24.21
N LYS A 283 -0.36 -19.04 23.90
CA LYS A 283 0.16 -20.41 23.97
C LYS A 283 1.16 -20.77 22.85
N ARG A 284 1.26 -19.96 21.81
CA ARG A 284 2.17 -20.20 20.68
C ARG A 284 3.62 -19.94 21.14
N PRO A 285 4.60 -20.72 20.63
CA PRO A 285 6.00 -20.50 20.95
C PRO A 285 6.48 -19.14 20.44
N ALA A 286 7.34 -18.48 21.20
CA ALA A 286 7.96 -17.24 20.78
C ALA A 286 8.95 -17.50 19.64
N VAL A 287 8.92 -16.62 18.62
CA VAL A 287 9.95 -16.61 17.59
C VAL A 287 11.18 -15.88 18.12
N ARG A 288 12.31 -16.58 18.20
CA ARG A 288 13.60 -15.96 18.55
C ARG A 288 14.35 -15.66 17.26
N ARG A 289 14.51 -14.39 16.93
CA ARG A 289 15.44 -13.96 15.89
C ARG A 289 16.81 -13.78 16.53
N SER A 290 17.76 -14.62 16.13
CA SER A 290 19.17 -14.46 16.45
C SER A 290 19.86 -14.03 15.17
N ALA A 291 20.57 -12.90 15.20
CA ALA A 291 21.40 -12.45 14.08
C ALA A 291 22.42 -13.51 13.61
N VAL A 292 22.73 -14.49 14.44
CA VAL A 292 23.63 -15.62 14.13
C VAL A 292 22.94 -16.66 13.23
N GLU A 293 21.60 -16.80 13.31
CA GLU A 293 20.86 -17.77 12.47
C GLU A 293 20.60 -17.25 11.06
N ASP A 294 20.47 -15.93 10.90
CA ASP A 294 20.28 -15.29 9.57
C ASP A 294 21.55 -15.40 8.69
N PHE A 295 22.71 -15.71 9.30
CA PHE A 295 23.99 -15.90 8.58
C PHE A 295 24.44 -17.38 8.47
N ARG A 296 23.61 -18.34 8.88
CA ARG A 296 23.91 -19.74 8.56
C ARG A 296 23.62 -19.97 7.07
N ALA A 297 24.68 -20.24 6.31
CA ALA A 297 24.57 -20.73 4.94
C ALA A 297 23.65 -21.97 4.90
N PRO A 298 22.83 -22.15 3.85
CA PRO A 298 22.04 -23.36 3.70
C PRO A 298 22.97 -24.57 3.73
N ASN A 299 22.68 -25.54 4.60
CA ASN A 299 23.40 -26.81 4.64
C ASN A 299 23.33 -27.44 3.23
N THR A 300 24.42 -27.40 2.54
CA THR A 300 24.65 -28.30 1.40
C THR A 300 24.96 -29.67 1.99
N ASP A 301 23.92 -30.44 2.28
CA ASP A 301 24.11 -31.88 2.51
C ASP A 301 24.58 -32.50 1.19
N GLY A 302 25.88 -32.59 1.09
CA GLY A 302 26.54 -33.30 0.01
C GLY A 302 26.20 -34.78 0.10
N THR A 303 25.52 -35.25 -0.93
CA THR A 303 25.53 -36.66 -1.29
C THR A 303 26.94 -37.08 -1.62
N GLY A 304 27.67 -37.58 -0.63
CA GLY A 304 28.91 -38.32 -0.82
C GLY A 304 28.59 -39.66 -1.46
N GLY A 305 28.79 -39.77 -2.75
CA GLY A 305 28.91 -41.07 -3.41
C GLY A 305 30.12 -41.77 -2.87
N THR A 306 29.98 -42.96 -2.37
CA THR A 306 31.03 -43.93 -2.15
C THR A 306 31.09 -44.84 -3.37
N ASP A 307 32.07 -44.60 -4.23
CA ASP A 307 32.63 -45.67 -5.06
C ASP A 307 33.82 -46.24 -4.32
N GLY A 308 33.85 -47.56 -4.20
CA GLY A 308 34.93 -48.40 -3.71
C GLY A 308 34.52 -49.84 -3.69
#